data_52b34df1b27f0cd172581308f092dd4a
#
_entry.id   52b34df1b27f0cd172581308f092dd4a
#
_cell.length_a   1.000
_cell.length_b   1.000
_cell.length_c   1.000
_cell.angle_alpha   90.00
_cell.angle_beta   90.00
_cell.angle_gamma   90.00
#
_symmetry.space_group_name_H-M   'P 1'
#
loop_
_entity.id
_entity.type
_entity.pdbx_description
1 polymer ?
#
loop_
_entity_poly.entity_id
_entity_poly.type
_entity_poly.pdbx_seq_one_letter_code
_entity_poly.pdbx_strand_id
1 'polypeptide(L)'
;RVDSTKVPADIDDRIGGMAARAEGIPVVQLRDFRITGKSIDARRGVPVLLYNLELDVDEQDSPAELHLPPRLDLPERTALLHPVVVGTGPAGIFAALALALAGAKPLILDRGRRVEERCADYRRFLESRELDESSNLLLGEGGAGTFSDGKLYTGTRDIRAAFVLDTLA
;
A
#
# COMPACT_ATOMS: atom_id res chain seq x y z
N ARG A 1 -14.05 -3.10 19.49
CA ARG A 1 -14.28 -4.36 18.72
C ARG A 1 -15.72 -4.42 18.31
N VAL A 2 -15.99 -4.54 17.03
CA VAL A 2 -17.36 -4.68 16.50
C VAL A 2 -17.52 -6.11 15.98
N ASP A 3 -18.63 -6.75 16.38
CA ASP A 3 -18.98 -8.09 15.92
C ASP A 3 -19.34 -8.05 14.43
N SER A 4 -18.59 -8.75 13.59
CA SER A 4 -18.75 -8.75 12.14
C SER A 4 -20.11 -9.26 11.65
N THR A 5 -20.83 -10.01 12.47
CA THR A 5 -22.17 -10.53 12.13
C THR A 5 -23.27 -9.48 12.26
N LYS A 6 -22.96 -8.33 12.89
CA LYS A 6 -23.91 -7.25 13.19
C LYS A 6 -23.48 -5.90 12.61
N VAL A 7 -22.56 -5.90 11.64
CA VAL A 7 -22.06 -4.66 11.04
C VAL A 7 -23.13 -4.09 10.11
N PRO A 8 -23.74 -2.94 10.42
CA PRO A 8 -24.64 -2.26 9.50
C PRO A 8 -23.90 -1.80 8.24
N ALA A 9 -24.62 -1.64 7.13
CA ALA A 9 -24.04 -1.18 5.88
C ALA A 9 -23.44 0.25 5.98
N ASP A 10 -23.88 1.03 6.98
CA ASP A 10 -23.45 2.40 7.28
C ASP A 10 -22.37 2.49 8.37
N ILE A 11 -21.72 1.39 8.71
CA ILE A 11 -20.75 1.37 9.82
C ILE A 11 -19.60 2.35 9.59
N ASP A 12 -19.17 2.48 8.35
CA ASP A 12 -18.02 3.35 8.00
C ASP A 12 -18.35 4.82 8.34
N ASP A 13 -19.61 5.26 8.21
CA ASP A 13 -20.04 6.61 8.57
C ASP A 13 -20.15 6.85 10.08
N ARG A 14 -20.35 5.78 10.85
CA ARG A 14 -20.58 5.85 12.30
C ARG A 14 -19.36 5.56 13.14
N ILE A 15 -18.33 4.96 12.53
CA ILE A 15 -17.18 4.40 13.25
C ILE A 15 -16.35 5.49 13.95
N GLY A 16 -16.25 6.68 13.35
CA GLY A 16 -15.56 7.82 13.97
C GLY A 16 -16.15 8.23 15.31
N GLY A 17 -17.47 8.33 15.39
CA GLY A 17 -18.16 8.63 16.66
C GLY A 17 -18.05 7.52 17.70
N MET A 18 -17.97 6.26 17.26
CA MET A 18 -17.74 5.13 18.17
C MET A 18 -16.32 5.15 18.73
N ALA A 19 -15.33 5.45 17.90
CA ALA A 19 -13.93 5.57 18.31
C ALA A 19 -13.73 6.74 19.28
N ALA A 20 -14.28 7.91 18.98
CA ALA A 20 -14.22 9.06 19.86
C ALA A 20 -14.75 8.74 21.26
N ARG A 21 -15.90 8.07 21.35
CA ARG A 21 -16.47 7.62 22.65
C ARG A 21 -15.57 6.63 23.37
N ALA A 22 -14.93 5.72 22.65
CA ALA A 22 -14.04 4.72 23.23
C ALA A 22 -12.78 5.36 23.85
N GLU A 23 -12.31 6.46 23.28
CA GLU A 23 -11.18 7.26 23.76
C GLU A 23 -11.59 8.36 24.77
N GLY A 24 -12.88 8.44 25.13
CA GLY A 24 -13.38 9.45 26.05
C GLY A 24 -13.50 10.85 25.46
N ILE A 25 -13.44 10.97 24.14
CA ILE A 25 -13.57 12.24 23.41
C ILE A 25 -15.06 12.53 23.19
N PRO A 26 -15.56 13.71 23.56
CA PRO A 26 -16.92 14.12 23.24
C PRO A 26 -17.11 14.17 21.72
N VAL A 27 -18.15 13.48 21.22
CA VAL A 27 -18.39 13.40 19.75
C VAL A 27 -18.57 14.79 19.13
N VAL A 28 -19.01 15.77 19.88
CA VAL A 28 -19.12 17.18 19.44
C VAL A 28 -17.78 17.81 19.10
N GLN A 29 -16.67 17.29 19.64
CA GLN A 29 -15.32 17.73 19.35
C GLN A 29 -14.68 16.99 18.17
N LEU A 30 -15.32 15.94 17.68
CA LEU A 30 -14.87 15.24 16.49
C LEU A 30 -15.23 16.05 15.25
N ARG A 31 -14.21 16.56 14.54
CA ARG A 31 -14.38 17.30 13.27
C ARG A 31 -14.46 16.36 12.10
N ASP A 32 -13.52 15.42 12.04
CA ASP A 32 -13.39 14.45 10.95
C ASP A 32 -12.70 13.18 11.46
N PHE A 33 -12.71 12.15 10.66
CA PHE A 33 -11.95 10.94 10.92
C PHE A 33 -11.54 10.25 9.61
N ARG A 34 -10.43 9.55 9.68
CA ARG A 34 -9.93 8.77 8.55
C ARG A 34 -9.68 7.33 8.98
N ILE A 35 -10.14 6.37 8.16
CA ILE A 35 -9.82 4.96 8.35
C ILE A 35 -8.45 4.69 7.74
N THR A 36 -7.44 4.41 8.59
CA THR A 36 -6.07 4.14 8.16
C THR A 36 -5.79 2.65 7.97
N GLY A 37 -6.71 1.78 8.41
CA GLY A 37 -6.58 0.36 8.17
C GLY A 37 -7.81 -0.42 8.59
N LYS A 38 -8.08 -1.52 7.87
CA LYS A 38 -9.10 -2.51 8.19
C LYS A 38 -8.44 -3.89 8.24
N SER A 39 -8.74 -4.69 9.24
CA SER A 39 -8.26 -6.07 9.33
C SER A 39 -9.30 -6.97 10.01
N ILE A 40 -9.16 -8.28 9.83
CA ILE A 40 -10.02 -9.28 10.45
C ILE A 40 -9.22 -10.05 11.49
N ASP A 41 -9.71 -10.07 12.73
CA ASP A 41 -9.19 -10.95 13.77
C ASP A 41 -10.10 -12.17 13.92
N ALA A 42 -9.68 -13.30 13.38
CA ALA A 42 -10.40 -14.58 13.44
C ALA A 42 -9.81 -15.55 14.48
N ARG A 43 -8.87 -15.12 15.31
CA ARG A 43 -8.13 -16.01 16.24
C ARG A 43 -8.98 -16.57 17.38
N ARG A 44 -10.14 -16.02 17.67
CA ARG A 44 -10.96 -16.35 18.84
C ARG A 44 -12.40 -16.73 18.48
N GLY A 45 -12.59 -17.56 17.47
CA GLY A 45 -13.90 -18.07 17.07
C GLY A 45 -14.66 -17.11 16.14
N VAL A 46 -15.50 -16.21 16.67
CA VAL A 46 -16.23 -15.26 15.81
C VAL A 46 -15.26 -14.22 15.23
N PRO A 47 -15.20 -14.05 13.91
CA PRO A 47 -14.36 -13.03 13.29
C PRO A 47 -14.76 -11.62 13.73
N VAL A 48 -13.77 -10.79 14.05
CA VAL A 48 -13.96 -9.40 14.49
C VAL A 48 -13.26 -8.49 13.50
N LEU A 49 -13.96 -7.46 13.03
CA LEU A 49 -13.36 -6.39 12.25
C LEU A 49 -12.62 -5.43 13.17
N LEU A 50 -11.37 -5.17 12.85
CA LEU A 50 -10.53 -4.19 13.53
C LEU A 50 -10.32 -3.02 12.57
N TYR A 51 -10.58 -1.81 13.09
CA TYR A 51 -10.33 -0.57 12.37
C TYR A 51 -9.25 0.21 13.09
N ASN A 52 -8.29 0.73 12.33
CA ASN A 52 -7.39 1.78 12.78
C ASN A 52 -7.94 3.10 12.25
N LEU A 53 -8.04 4.09 13.13
CA LEU A 53 -8.59 5.39 12.78
C LEU A 53 -7.65 6.49 13.25
N GLU A 54 -7.61 7.56 12.48
CA GLU A 54 -7.14 8.87 12.91
C GLU A 54 -8.37 9.75 13.14
N LEU A 55 -8.41 10.41 14.28
CA LEU A 55 -9.51 11.31 14.67
C LEU A 55 -8.97 12.74 14.64
N ASP A 56 -9.65 13.62 13.91
CA ASP A 56 -9.43 15.07 13.98
C ASP A 56 -10.39 15.65 15.04
N VAL A 57 -9.81 16.18 16.10
CA VAL A 57 -10.57 16.71 17.25
C VAL A 57 -10.27 18.18 17.47
N ASP A 58 -11.28 18.89 17.94
CA ASP A 58 -11.18 20.30 18.29
C ASP A 58 -10.45 20.44 19.65
N GLU A 59 -9.14 20.31 19.66
CA GLU A 59 -8.32 20.66 20.79
C GLU A 59 -7.90 22.14 20.67
N GLN A 60 -8.23 22.93 21.67
CA GLN A 60 -7.97 24.38 21.65
C GLN A 60 -6.49 24.74 21.62
N ASP A 61 -5.54 23.79 21.70
CA ASP A 61 -4.13 24.10 21.89
C ASP A 61 -3.11 23.13 21.24
N SER A 62 -3.48 22.32 20.27
CA SER A 62 -2.45 21.55 19.52
C SER A 62 -2.59 21.78 18.03
N PRO A 63 -1.57 22.33 17.36
CA PRO A 63 -1.52 22.24 15.91
C PRO A 63 -1.47 20.76 15.54
N ALA A 64 -2.52 20.26 14.92
CA ALA A 64 -2.51 18.93 14.33
C ALA A 64 -1.35 18.90 13.34
N GLU A 65 -0.23 18.29 13.71
CA GLU A 65 0.76 17.88 12.75
C GLU A 65 0.05 16.88 11.84
N LEU A 66 -0.40 17.37 10.69
CA LEU A 66 -0.76 16.47 9.60
C LEU A 66 0.42 15.52 9.44
N HIS A 67 0.22 14.26 9.76
CA HIS A 67 1.17 13.20 9.41
C HIS A 67 1.16 13.09 7.90
N LEU A 68 1.87 14.01 7.27
CA LEU A 68 2.20 13.87 5.86
C LEU A 68 3.04 12.59 5.72
N PRO A 69 2.79 11.79 4.69
CA PRO A 69 3.64 10.63 4.44
C PRO A 69 5.10 11.08 4.44
N PRO A 70 5.99 10.29 5.04
CA PRO A 70 7.38 10.67 5.17
C PRO A 70 7.95 10.95 3.78
N ARG A 71 8.38 12.17 3.56
CA ARG A 71 9.20 12.48 2.39
C ARG A 71 10.46 11.65 2.51
N LEU A 72 10.76 10.89 1.46
CA LEU A 72 12.09 10.29 1.37
C LEU A 72 13.10 11.43 1.28
N ASP A 73 13.86 11.60 2.36
CA ASP A 73 14.99 12.52 2.38
C ASP A 73 16.12 11.88 1.55
N LEU A 74 16.06 12.11 0.27
CA LEU A 74 17.03 11.58 -0.68
C LEU A 74 18.09 12.66 -0.89
N PRO A 75 19.38 12.33 -0.77
CA PRO A 75 20.43 13.29 -1.04
C PRO A 75 20.37 13.71 -2.51
N GLU A 76 20.26 15.00 -2.77
CA GLU A 76 20.44 15.54 -4.11
C GLU A 76 21.85 15.18 -4.60
N ARG A 77 21.91 14.27 -5.52
CA ARG A 77 23.13 13.98 -6.25
C ARG A 77 22.93 14.41 -7.69
N THR A 78 23.58 15.46 -8.08
CA THR A 78 23.87 15.80 -9.49
C THR A 78 24.79 14.72 -10.07
N ALA A 79 24.30 13.51 -10.16
CA ALA A 79 25.11 12.42 -10.69
C ALA A 79 24.85 12.31 -12.20
N LEU A 80 25.88 12.56 -12.97
CA LEU A 80 26.03 12.12 -14.36
C LEU A 80 26.01 10.57 -14.49
N LEU A 81 25.58 9.88 -13.45
CA LEU A 81 25.53 8.44 -13.40
C LEU A 81 24.20 7.95 -14.02
N HIS A 82 24.33 6.99 -14.91
CA HIS A 82 23.21 6.22 -15.43
C HIS A 82 23.21 4.85 -14.74
N PRO A 83 22.68 4.74 -13.51
CA PRO A 83 22.66 3.48 -12.81
C PRO A 83 21.75 2.49 -13.52
N VAL A 84 22.15 1.22 -13.50
CA VAL A 84 21.35 0.13 -14.06
C VAL A 84 20.63 -0.59 -12.91
N VAL A 85 19.32 -0.69 -13.02
CA VAL A 85 18.48 -1.47 -12.11
C VAL A 85 18.04 -2.73 -12.84
N VAL A 86 18.32 -3.89 -12.28
CA VAL A 86 17.96 -5.18 -12.89
C VAL A 86 16.73 -5.73 -12.17
N GLY A 87 15.66 -5.91 -12.94
CA GLY A 87 14.36 -6.38 -12.49
C GLY A 87 13.34 -5.25 -12.29
N THR A 88 12.11 -5.48 -12.73
CA THR A 88 10.95 -4.58 -12.61
C THR A 88 9.90 -5.09 -11.61
N GLY A 89 10.31 -5.91 -10.68
CA GLY A 89 9.50 -6.23 -9.51
C GLY A 89 9.43 -5.04 -8.53
N PRO A 90 8.65 -5.14 -7.43
CA PRO A 90 8.47 -4.02 -6.50
C PRO A 90 9.77 -3.38 -6.03
N ALA A 91 10.77 -4.17 -5.68
CA ALA A 91 12.06 -3.64 -5.22
C ALA A 91 12.79 -2.84 -6.31
N GLY A 92 12.81 -3.34 -7.54
CA GLY A 92 13.48 -2.66 -8.67
C GLY A 92 12.77 -1.37 -9.07
N ILE A 93 11.44 -1.38 -9.10
CA ILE A 93 10.64 -0.18 -9.42
C ILE A 93 10.89 0.92 -8.38
N PHE A 94 10.82 0.61 -7.09
CA PHE A 94 11.07 1.61 -6.05
C PHE A 94 12.54 2.04 -5.95
N ALA A 95 13.49 1.16 -6.26
CA ALA A 95 14.90 1.56 -6.38
C ALA A 95 15.11 2.55 -7.53
N ALA A 96 14.52 2.28 -8.69
CA ALA A 96 14.59 3.18 -9.84
C ALA A 96 13.88 4.51 -9.55
N LEU A 97 12.72 4.48 -8.89
CA LEU A 97 12.01 5.68 -8.47
C LEU A 97 12.85 6.53 -7.52
N ALA A 98 13.44 5.93 -6.49
CA ALA A 98 14.30 6.64 -5.55
C ALA A 98 15.51 7.27 -6.24
N LEU A 99 16.16 6.55 -7.17
CA LEU A 99 17.26 7.07 -7.96
C LEU A 99 16.81 8.24 -8.86
N ALA A 100 15.64 8.13 -9.48
CA ALA A 100 15.10 9.20 -10.34
C ALA A 100 14.76 10.45 -9.52
N LEU A 101 14.14 10.28 -8.34
CA LEU A 101 13.85 11.38 -7.41
C LEU A 101 15.12 12.05 -6.89
N ALA A 102 16.22 11.31 -6.77
CA ALA A 102 17.54 11.85 -6.43
C ALA A 102 18.27 12.49 -7.63
N GLY A 103 17.61 12.66 -8.79
CA GLY A 103 18.16 13.31 -9.97
C GLY A 103 18.98 12.41 -10.90
N ALA A 104 19.09 11.11 -10.63
CA ALA A 104 19.73 10.17 -11.54
C ALA A 104 18.79 9.80 -12.71
N LYS A 105 19.37 9.20 -13.76
CA LYS A 105 18.62 8.66 -14.90
C LYS A 105 18.83 7.13 -14.97
N PRO A 106 18.11 6.37 -14.13
CA PRO A 106 18.26 4.93 -14.08
C PRO A 106 17.80 4.27 -15.37
N LEU A 107 18.57 3.29 -15.85
CA LEU A 107 18.15 2.34 -16.87
C LEU A 107 17.61 1.09 -16.15
N ILE A 108 16.38 0.70 -16.48
CA ILE A 108 15.78 -0.49 -15.91
C ILE A 108 15.83 -1.60 -16.95
N LEU A 109 16.35 -2.76 -16.56
CA LEU A 109 16.39 -3.96 -17.38
C LEU A 109 15.57 -5.06 -16.70
N ASP A 110 14.71 -5.71 -17.46
CA ASP A 110 14.02 -6.92 -17.03
C ASP A 110 14.18 -8.03 -18.07
N ARG A 111 14.27 -9.27 -17.61
CA ARG A 111 14.32 -10.41 -18.53
C ARG A 111 12.95 -10.83 -19.04
N GLY A 112 11.90 -10.47 -18.31
CA GLY A 112 10.53 -10.78 -18.64
C GLY A 112 9.93 -9.73 -19.57
N ARG A 113 8.67 -9.96 -19.93
CA ARG A 113 7.93 -9.15 -20.90
C ARG A 113 7.21 -7.99 -20.22
N ARG A 114 6.68 -7.09 -21.04
CA ARG A 114 5.79 -6.01 -20.58
C ARG A 114 4.45 -6.57 -20.10
N VAL A 115 3.72 -5.81 -19.32
CA VAL A 115 2.49 -6.25 -18.66
C VAL A 115 1.44 -6.77 -19.65
N GLU A 116 1.29 -6.11 -20.81
CA GLU A 116 0.32 -6.51 -21.84
C GLU A 116 0.63 -7.91 -22.39
N GLU A 117 1.91 -8.17 -22.70
CA GLU A 117 2.36 -9.46 -23.20
C GLU A 117 2.24 -10.53 -22.12
N ARG A 118 2.59 -10.21 -20.87
CA ARG A 118 2.44 -11.11 -19.72
C ARG A 118 0.97 -11.49 -19.49
N CYS A 119 0.04 -10.56 -19.66
CA CYS A 119 -1.38 -10.85 -19.57
C CYS A 119 -1.83 -11.86 -20.63
N ALA A 120 -1.30 -11.75 -21.86
CA ALA A 120 -1.59 -12.71 -22.93
C ALA A 120 -1.00 -14.10 -22.62
N ASP A 121 0.26 -14.14 -22.15
CA ASP A 121 0.94 -15.37 -21.76
C ASP A 121 0.25 -16.08 -20.60
N TYR A 122 -0.24 -15.30 -19.63
CA TYR A 122 -0.97 -15.85 -18.48
C TYR A 122 -2.30 -16.47 -18.92
N ARG A 123 -3.06 -15.82 -19.81
CA ARG A 123 -4.29 -16.40 -20.37
C ARG A 123 -4.00 -17.71 -21.10
N ARG A 124 -2.98 -17.72 -21.95
CA ARG A 124 -2.53 -18.93 -22.65
C ARG A 124 -2.18 -20.05 -21.67
N PHE A 125 -1.44 -19.75 -20.60
CA PHE A 125 -1.13 -20.73 -19.56
C PHE A 125 -2.38 -21.29 -18.89
N LEU A 126 -3.39 -20.46 -18.60
CA LEU A 126 -4.65 -20.94 -18.01
C LEU A 126 -5.40 -21.90 -18.93
N GLU A 127 -5.31 -21.69 -20.23
CA GLU A 127 -5.98 -22.52 -21.26
C GLU A 127 -5.21 -23.82 -21.53
N SER A 128 -3.91 -23.72 -21.83
CA SER A 128 -3.09 -24.85 -22.25
C SER A 128 -2.49 -25.65 -21.08
N ARG A 129 -2.33 -25.01 -19.90
CA ARG A 129 -1.58 -25.55 -18.76
C ARG A 129 -0.10 -25.80 -19.05
N GLU A 130 0.43 -25.24 -20.12
CA GLU A 130 1.83 -25.31 -20.48
C GLU A 130 2.57 -24.06 -19.96
N LEU A 131 3.60 -24.29 -19.13
CA LEU A 131 4.40 -23.22 -18.55
C LEU A 131 5.44 -22.73 -19.57
N ASP A 132 5.44 -21.43 -19.87
CA ASP A 132 6.56 -20.76 -20.54
C ASP A 132 7.58 -20.33 -19.48
N GLU A 133 8.76 -20.95 -19.47
CA GLU A 133 9.82 -20.64 -18.52
C GLU A 133 10.38 -19.21 -18.69
N SER A 134 10.23 -18.62 -19.87
CA SER A 134 10.68 -17.25 -20.17
C SER A 134 9.63 -16.17 -19.84
N SER A 135 8.35 -16.58 -19.69
CA SER A 135 7.26 -15.67 -19.36
C SER A 135 6.26 -16.33 -18.43
N ASN A 136 6.38 -16.07 -17.16
CA ASN A 136 5.53 -16.63 -16.12
C ASN A 136 5.06 -15.55 -15.13
N LEU A 137 4.30 -15.96 -14.12
CA LEU A 137 3.73 -15.06 -13.12
C LEU A 137 4.77 -14.33 -12.25
N LEU A 138 6.03 -14.80 -12.22
CA LEU A 138 7.06 -14.26 -11.32
C LEU A 138 7.96 -13.24 -12.00
N LEU A 139 8.09 -13.30 -13.34
CA LEU A 139 9.07 -12.54 -14.11
C LEU A 139 8.40 -11.49 -14.99
N GLY A 140 9.07 -10.36 -15.17
CA GLY A 140 8.65 -9.26 -16.03
C GLY A 140 8.03 -8.10 -15.26
N GLU A 141 7.52 -7.14 -16.00
CA GLU A 141 7.03 -5.87 -15.49
C GLU A 141 6.00 -6.03 -14.37
N GLY A 142 6.25 -5.38 -13.22
CA GLY A 142 5.43 -5.47 -12.02
C GLY A 142 5.69 -6.71 -11.15
N GLY A 143 6.50 -7.68 -11.61
CA GLY A 143 6.81 -8.91 -10.89
C GLY A 143 5.56 -9.77 -10.64
N ALA A 144 5.59 -10.56 -9.56
CA ALA A 144 4.46 -11.42 -9.18
C ALA A 144 3.22 -10.62 -8.74
N GLY A 145 3.40 -9.38 -8.30
CA GLY A 145 2.31 -8.50 -7.85
C GLY A 145 1.33 -8.11 -8.96
N THR A 146 1.75 -8.11 -10.21
CA THR A 146 0.93 -7.74 -11.38
C THR A 146 -0.38 -8.54 -11.47
N PHE A 147 -0.37 -9.80 -11.05
CA PHE A 147 -1.53 -10.71 -11.11
C PHE A 147 -2.14 -10.98 -9.75
N SER A 148 -1.85 -10.12 -8.75
CA SER A 148 -2.46 -10.21 -7.42
C SER A 148 -3.88 -9.61 -7.42
N ASP A 149 -4.59 -9.81 -6.33
CA ASP A 149 -5.90 -9.19 -6.08
C ASP A 149 -5.79 -7.78 -5.46
N GLY A 150 -4.60 -7.17 -5.52
CA GLY A 150 -4.33 -5.82 -5.00
C GLY A 150 -4.08 -5.75 -3.49
N LYS A 151 -4.07 -6.87 -2.79
CA LYS A 151 -3.74 -6.89 -1.36
C LYS A 151 -2.24 -6.79 -1.17
N LEU A 152 -1.80 -5.71 -0.54
CA LEU A 152 -0.41 -5.52 -0.14
C LEU A 152 -0.28 -5.73 1.37
N TYR A 153 0.58 -6.66 1.75
CA TYR A 153 0.93 -6.89 3.14
C TYR A 153 2.45 -6.83 3.30
N THR A 154 2.93 -5.80 3.98
CA THR A 154 4.37 -5.55 4.08
C THR A 154 5.04 -6.33 5.22
N GLY A 155 4.30 -6.72 6.24
CA GLY A 155 4.85 -7.36 7.44
C GLY A 155 5.84 -6.49 8.23
N THR A 156 6.09 -5.26 7.80
CA THR A 156 6.98 -4.30 8.43
C THR A 156 6.21 -3.10 8.99
N ARG A 157 6.78 -2.46 10.02
CA ARG A 157 6.31 -1.18 10.57
C ARG A 157 7.21 -0.02 10.16
N ASP A 158 8.02 -0.21 9.14
CA ASP A 158 8.92 0.83 8.63
C ASP A 158 8.09 1.99 8.07
N ILE A 159 8.48 3.21 8.43
CA ILE A 159 7.82 4.44 7.98
C ILE A 159 7.78 4.56 6.45
N ARG A 160 8.76 3.99 5.76
CA ARG A 160 8.81 3.96 4.28
C ARG A 160 7.70 3.14 3.64
N ALA A 161 7.03 2.28 4.40
CA ALA A 161 5.87 1.53 3.89
C ALA A 161 4.72 2.46 3.49
N ALA A 162 4.51 3.57 4.21
CA ALA A 162 3.52 4.58 3.86
C ALA A 162 3.84 5.21 2.50
N PHE A 163 5.11 5.58 2.27
CA PHE A 163 5.53 6.11 0.97
C PHE A 163 5.24 5.14 -0.19
N VAL A 164 5.49 3.84 0.01
CA VAL A 164 5.21 2.82 -1.01
C VAL A 164 3.72 2.75 -1.31
N LEU A 165 2.88 2.72 -0.28
CA LEU A 165 1.43 2.64 -0.45
C LEU A 165 0.85 3.89 -1.13
N ASP A 166 1.29 5.08 -0.71
CA ASP A 166 0.84 6.34 -1.30
C ASP A 166 1.28 6.51 -2.77
N THR A 167 2.42 5.88 -3.14
CA THR A 167 2.90 5.92 -4.54
C THR A 167 2.10 4.97 -5.44
N LEU A 168 1.52 3.90 -4.88
CA LEU A 168 0.75 2.90 -5.62
C LEU A 168 -0.75 3.21 -5.68
N ALA A 169 -1.24 4.15 -4.87
CA ALA A 169 -2.63 4.58 -4.81
C ALA A 169 -2.95 5.60 -5.90
#